data_03377c128298829dce328d89dbc968be
#
_entry.id   03377c128298829dce328d89dbc968be
#
_cell.length_a   1.000
_cell.length_b   1.000
_cell.length_c   1.000
_cell.angle_alpha   90.00
_cell.angle_beta   90.00
_cell.angle_gamma   90.00
#
_symmetry.space_group_name_H-M   'P 1'
#
loop_
_entity.id
_entity.type
_entity.pdbx_description
1 polymer ?
#
loop_
_entity_poly.entity_id
_entity_poly.type
_entity_poly.pdbx_seq_one_letter_code
_entity_poly.pdbx_strand_id
1 'polypeptide(L)'
;VSGELNVLTAEAASPGQGVRQVVAELRSAASLRREERHRLAREEHEREQQEKEARRRERLQKVIARAESIWSEVVALADRRVVSAYDEAVVILEELKDACELAGRSDEFQERLVAFRKSYPRLSGLKSRTEHLLGADHTGSRPRPWESGQPRGA
;
A
#
# COMPACT_ATOMS: atom_id res chain seq x y z
N VAL A 1 -71.66 -33.50 46.57
CA VAL A 1 -70.46 -32.67 46.72
C VAL A 1 -69.48 -33.07 45.64
N SER A 2 -69.38 -32.28 44.58
CA SER A 2 -68.55 -32.50 43.40
C SER A 2 -67.14 -32.05 43.70
N GLY A 3 -66.24 -32.99 43.74
CA GLY A 3 -64.79 -32.69 43.74
C GLY A 3 -64.27 -32.64 42.32
N GLU A 4 -64.03 -31.46 41.79
CA GLU A 4 -63.27 -31.29 40.52
C GLU A 4 -61.80 -31.58 40.73
N LEU A 5 -61.39 -32.71 40.19
CA LEU A 5 -59.99 -33.03 40.02
C LEU A 5 -59.45 -32.15 38.86
N ASN A 6 -58.79 -31.08 39.22
CA ASN A 6 -58.05 -30.24 38.28
C ASN A 6 -56.76 -31.01 37.88
N VAL A 7 -56.82 -31.73 36.74
CA VAL A 7 -55.67 -32.39 36.14
C VAL A 7 -54.81 -31.29 35.51
N LEU A 8 -53.81 -30.86 36.24
CA LEU A 8 -52.67 -30.12 35.67
C LEU A 8 -51.95 -31.04 34.70
N THR A 9 -52.31 -30.92 33.41
CA THR A 9 -51.49 -31.47 32.34
C THR A 9 -50.23 -30.67 32.29
N ALA A 10 -49.23 -31.14 33.01
CA ALA A 10 -47.84 -30.73 32.75
C ALA A 10 -47.54 -31.19 31.33
N GLU A 11 -47.48 -30.25 30.41
CA GLU A 11 -46.94 -30.46 29.06
C GLU A 11 -45.50 -30.93 29.24
N ALA A 12 -45.27 -32.23 29.16
CA ALA A 12 -43.95 -32.82 29.13
C ALA A 12 -43.30 -32.37 27.85
N ALA A 13 -42.48 -31.34 27.94
CA ALA A 13 -41.60 -30.94 26.86
C ALA A 13 -40.82 -32.18 26.42
N SER A 14 -40.97 -32.59 25.16
CA SER A 14 -40.34 -33.76 24.61
C SER A 14 -38.82 -33.69 24.87
N PRO A 15 -38.18 -34.70 25.42
CA PRO A 15 -36.73 -34.65 25.80
C PRO A 15 -35.83 -34.23 24.65
N GLY A 16 -36.25 -34.36 23.41
CA GLY A 16 -35.55 -33.86 22.24
C GLY A 16 -35.58 -32.36 22.01
N GLN A 17 -36.55 -31.63 22.56
CA GLN A 17 -36.65 -30.16 22.40
C GLN A 17 -35.61 -29.44 23.27
N GLY A 18 -35.43 -29.87 24.52
CA GLY A 18 -34.42 -29.30 25.39
C GLY A 18 -33.00 -29.41 24.86
N VAL A 19 -32.63 -30.58 24.30
CA VAL A 19 -31.33 -30.81 23.71
C VAL A 19 -31.13 -29.93 22.47
N ARG A 20 -32.13 -29.78 21.60
CA ARG A 20 -32.08 -28.93 20.42
C ARG A 20 -31.85 -27.44 20.78
N GLN A 21 -32.53 -26.99 21.83
CA GLN A 21 -32.41 -25.60 22.32
C GLN A 21 -30.98 -25.34 22.86
N VAL A 22 -30.45 -26.25 23.67
CA VAL A 22 -29.07 -26.15 24.20
C VAL A 22 -28.04 -26.14 23.07
N VAL A 23 -28.22 -27.01 22.07
CA VAL A 23 -27.32 -27.03 20.89
C VAL A 23 -27.40 -25.73 20.09
N ALA A 24 -28.62 -25.15 19.93
CA ALA A 24 -28.78 -23.88 19.24
C ALA A 24 -28.10 -22.72 20.00
N GLU A 25 -28.24 -22.69 21.32
CA GLU A 25 -27.59 -21.70 22.19
C GLU A 25 -26.07 -21.81 22.13
N LEU A 26 -25.52 -23.02 22.17
CA LEU A 26 -24.06 -23.27 22.03
C LEU A 26 -23.54 -22.84 20.68
N ARG A 27 -24.29 -23.11 19.61
CA ARG A 27 -23.90 -22.65 18.24
C ARG A 27 -23.94 -21.12 18.13
N SER A 28 -24.96 -20.49 18.69
CA SER A 28 -25.07 -19.04 18.74
C SER A 28 -23.94 -18.40 19.53
N ALA A 29 -23.60 -18.93 20.71
CA ALA A 29 -22.48 -18.48 21.51
C ALA A 29 -21.14 -18.69 20.80
N ALA A 30 -20.97 -19.81 20.10
CA ALA A 30 -19.77 -20.08 19.30
C ALA A 30 -19.63 -19.10 18.11
N SER A 31 -20.75 -18.75 17.46
CA SER A 31 -20.79 -17.76 16.39
C SER A 31 -20.36 -16.39 16.89
N LEU A 32 -20.96 -15.92 17.99
CA LEU A 32 -20.60 -14.62 18.60
C LEU A 32 -19.11 -14.56 18.99
N ARG A 33 -18.57 -15.63 19.56
CA ARG A 33 -17.12 -15.69 19.89
C ARG A 33 -16.24 -15.64 18.64
N ARG A 34 -16.67 -16.23 17.53
CA ARG A 34 -15.94 -16.14 16.25
C ARG A 34 -15.98 -14.73 15.70
N GLU A 35 -17.13 -14.12 15.69
CA GLU A 35 -17.33 -12.73 15.23
C GLU A 35 -16.47 -11.76 16.05
N GLU A 36 -16.47 -11.92 17.36
CA GLU A 36 -15.65 -11.11 18.26
C GLU A 36 -14.15 -11.31 17.99
N ARG A 37 -13.67 -12.54 17.82
CA ARG A 37 -12.28 -12.80 17.45
C ARG A 37 -11.92 -12.20 16.11
N HIS A 38 -12.81 -12.28 15.11
CA HIS A 38 -12.59 -11.65 13.81
C HIS A 38 -12.56 -10.13 13.90
N ARG A 39 -13.39 -9.54 14.75
CA ARG A 39 -13.39 -8.10 15.01
C ARG A 39 -12.07 -7.66 15.64
N LEU A 40 -11.64 -8.33 16.71
CA LEU A 40 -10.39 -8.04 17.40
C LEU A 40 -9.18 -8.20 16.48
N ALA A 41 -9.16 -9.27 15.68
CA ALA A 41 -8.09 -9.50 14.70
C ALA A 41 -8.03 -8.40 13.63
N ARG A 42 -9.18 -7.89 13.17
CA ARG A 42 -9.22 -6.76 12.23
C ARG A 42 -8.72 -5.48 12.89
N GLU A 43 -9.19 -5.17 14.11
CA GLU A 43 -8.74 -4.00 14.85
C GLU A 43 -7.24 -4.02 15.12
N GLU A 44 -6.69 -5.18 15.46
CA GLU A 44 -5.24 -5.37 15.64
C GLU A 44 -4.48 -5.16 14.33
N HIS A 45 -4.95 -5.75 13.24
CA HIS A 45 -4.36 -5.58 11.91
C HIS A 45 -4.39 -4.12 11.46
N GLU A 46 -5.52 -3.42 11.63
CA GLU A 46 -5.66 -1.99 11.31
C GLU A 46 -4.67 -1.14 12.13
N ARG A 47 -4.53 -1.44 13.43
CA ARG A 47 -3.57 -0.76 14.30
C ARG A 47 -2.14 -0.96 13.83
N GLU A 48 -1.77 -2.21 13.49
CA GLU A 48 -0.44 -2.49 12.95
C GLU A 48 -0.17 -1.76 11.63
N GLN A 49 -1.17 -1.69 10.74
CA GLN A 49 -1.04 -0.95 9.48
C GLN A 49 -0.86 0.56 9.73
N GLN A 50 -1.64 1.12 10.64
CA GLN A 50 -1.52 2.54 11.02
C GLN A 50 -0.14 2.85 11.61
N GLU A 51 0.39 1.98 12.47
CA GLU A 51 1.74 2.14 13.04
C GLU A 51 2.83 2.06 11.97
N LYS A 52 2.74 1.09 11.05
CA LYS A 52 3.67 0.96 9.92
C LYS A 52 3.66 2.20 9.04
N GLU A 53 2.47 2.71 8.75
CA GLU A 53 2.31 3.92 7.94
C GLU A 53 2.85 5.17 8.66
N ALA A 54 2.59 5.30 9.96
CA ALA A 54 3.13 6.40 10.76
C ALA A 54 4.67 6.39 10.79
N ARG A 55 5.28 5.23 10.98
CA ARG A 55 6.74 5.05 10.93
C ARG A 55 7.31 5.36 9.54
N ARG A 56 6.60 4.95 8.49
CA ARG A 56 6.99 5.28 7.11
C ARG A 56 6.95 6.79 6.88
N ARG A 57 5.88 7.47 7.30
CA ARG A 57 5.75 8.93 7.17
C ARG A 57 6.86 9.66 7.91
N GLU A 58 7.16 9.25 9.14
CA GLU A 58 8.25 9.85 9.93
C GLU A 58 9.61 9.68 9.22
N ARG A 59 9.89 8.48 8.69
CA ARG A 59 11.12 8.24 7.92
C ARG A 59 11.20 9.14 6.70
N LEU A 60 10.14 9.23 5.91
CA LEU A 60 10.09 10.05 4.70
C LEU A 60 10.21 11.55 5.01
N GLN A 61 9.66 12.03 6.12
CA GLN A 61 9.86 13.41 6.57
C GLN A 61 11.33 13.70 6.90
N LYS A 62 12.05 12.76 7.50
CA LYS A 62 13.50 12.87 7.72
C LYS A 62 14.27 12.91 6.41
N VAL A 63 13.85 12.16 5.42
CA VAL A 63 14.44 12.17 4.07
C VAL A 63 14.25 13.55 3.41
N ILE A 64 13.05 14.12 3.46
CA ILE A 64 12.78 15.46 2.93
C ILE A 64 13.64 16.53 3.61
N ALA A 65 13.80 16.46 4.92
CA ALA A 65 14.64 17.41 5.66
C ALA A 65 16.12 17.38 5.22
N ARG A 66 16.56 16.25 4.63
CA ARG A 66 17.93 16.03 4.14
C ARG A 66 18.04 16.05 2.61
N ALA A 67 17.01 16.48 1.90
CA ALA A 67 16.92 16.38 0.44
C ALA A 67 18.17 16.96 -0.28
N GLU A 68 18.68 18.12 0.13
CA GLU A 68 19.87 18.72 -0.48
C GLU A 68 21.13 17.86 -0.29
N SER A 69 21.30 17.30 0.90
CA SER A 69 22.40 16.37 1.19
C SER A 69 22.30 15.09 0.36
N ILE A 70 21.08 14.59 0.17
CA ILE A 70 20.79 13.40 -0.62
C ILE A 70 21.11 13.65 -2.10
N TRP A 71 20.77 14.80 -2.67
CA TRP A 71 21.12 15.13 -4.04
C TRP A 71 22.64 15.22 -4.22
N SER A 72 23.36 15.77 -3.24
CA SER A 72 24.82 15.81 -3.25
C SER A 72 25.44 14.41 -3.23
N GLU A 73 24.85 13.49 -2.44
CA GLU A 73 25.28 12.09 -2.38
C GLU A 73 25.02 11.37 -3.70
N VAL A 74 23.88 11.57 -4.34
CA VAL A 74 23.53 11.01 -5.66
C VAL A 74 24.52 11.49 -6.73
N VAL A 75 24.89 12.75 -6.73
CA VAL A 75 25.90 13.31 -7.64
C VAL A 75 27.26 12.63 -7.40
N ALA A 76 27.68 12.50 -6.14
CA ALA A 76 28.95 11.84 -5.80
C ALA A 76 28.96 10.37 -6.24
N LEU A 77 27.84 9.65 -6.12
CA LEU A 77 27.71 8.28 -6.60
C LEU A 77 27.78 8.20 -8.13
N ALA A 78 27.14 9.12 -8.85
CA ALA A 78 27.22 9.19 -10.31
C ALA A 78 28.63 9.45 -10.81
N ASP A 79 29.40 10.31 -10.13
CA ASP A 79 30.79 10.65 -10.45
C ASP A 79 31.74 9.48 -10.28
N ARG A 80 31.41 8.50 -9.44
CA ARG A 80 32.22 7.26 -9.30
C ARG A 80 32.27 6.42 -10.58
N ARG A 81 31.28 6.55 -11.47
CA ARG A 81 31.16 5.84 -12.75
C ARG A 81 31.22 4.32 -12.65
N VAL A 82 30.72 3.77 -11.57
CA VAL A 82 30.67 2.32 -11.30
C VAL A 82 29.21 1.88 -11.23
N VAL A 83 28.92 0.71 -11.80
CA VAL A 83 27.56 0.17 -11.88
C VAL A 83 26.89 0.04 -10.49
N SER A 84 27.62 -0.46 -9.49
CA SER A 84 27.10 -0.57 -8.12
C SER A 84 26.72 0.78 -7.51
N ALA A 85 27.49 1.84 -7.82
CA ALA A 85 27.16 3.19 -7.38
C ALA A 85 25.89 3.74 -8.05
N TYR A 86 25.61 3.34 -9.30
CA TYR A 86 24.35 3.71 -9.96
C TYR A 86 23.15 3.00 -9.31
N ASP A 87 23.31 1.74 -8.93
CA ASP A 87 22.25 1.00 -8.24
C ASP A 87 21.96 1.62 -6.86
N GLU A 88 22.99 2.01 -6.10
CA GLU A 88 22.85 2.75 -4.84
C GLU A 88 22.15 4.10 -5.06
N ALA A 89 22.54 4.86 -6.07
CA ALA A 89 21.92 6.15 -6.40
C ALA A 89 20.43 6.01 -6.74
N VAL A 90 20.05 4.95 -7.45
CA VAL A 90 18.63 4.68 -7.77
C VAL A 90 17.82 4.41 -6.52
N VAL A 91 18.30 3.58 -5.59
CA VAL A 91 17.62 3.29 -4.33
C VAL A 91 17.38 4.57 -3.51
N ILE A 92 18.39 5.44 -3.45
CA ILE A 92 18.28 6.73 -2.74
C ILE A 92 17.28 7.65 -3.43
N LEU A 93 17.28 7.70 -4.77
CA LEU A 93 16.34 8.49 -5.55
C LEU A 93 14.90 7.99 -5.45
N GLU A 94 14.68 6.69 -5.38
CA GLU A 94 13.35 6.11 -5.14
C GLU A 94 12.79 6.54 -3.78
N GLU A 95 13.59 6.48 -2.74
CA GLU A 95 13.18 6.93 -1.40
C GLU A 95 12.91 8.45 -1.37
N LEU A 96 13.75 9.23 -2.04
CA LEU A 96 13.55 10.68 -2.17
C LEU A 96 12.29 11.02 -2.97
N LYS A 97 11.99 10.26 -4.02
CA LYS A 97 10.74 10.40 -4.80
C LYS A 97 9.53 10.17 -3.92
N ASP A 98 9.48 9.06 -3.18
CA ASP A 98 8.39 8.75 -2.25
C ASP A 98 8.21 9.86 -1.20
N ALA A 99 9.31 10.39 -0.68
CA ALA A 99 9.29 11.47 0.28
C ALA A 99 8.75 12.78 -0.32
N CYS A 100 9.14 13.11 -1.55
CA CYS A 100 8.62 14.27 -2.28
C CYS A 100 7.14 14.13 -2.61
N GLU A 101 6.67 12.94 -2.99
CA GLU A 101 5.25 12.67 -3.21
C GLU A 101 4.44 12.90 -1.92
N LEU A 102 4.92 12.41 -0.78
CA LEU A 102 4.28 12.63 0.52
C LEU A 102 4.21 14.12 0.89
N ALA A 103 5.24 14.89 0.56
CA ALA A 103 5.34 16.32 0.86
C ALA A 103 4.64 17.22 -0.18
N GLY A 104 4.08 16.65 -1.27
CA GLY A 104 3.48 17.43 -2.36
C GLY A 104 4.51 18.18 -3.22
N ARG A 105 5.76 17.69 -3.27
CA ARG A 105 6.90 18.30 -4.01
C ARG A 105 7.36 17.46 -5.19
N SER A 106 6.46 16.69 -5.78
CA SER A 106 6.77 15.79 -6.91
C SER A 106 7.34 16.52 -8.12
N ASP A 107 6.81 17.70 -8.45
CA ASP A 107 7.27 18.50 -9.58
C ASP A 107 8.73 18.95 -9.41
N GLU A 108 9.07 19.39 -8.21
CA GLU A 108 10.43 19.78 -7.82
C GLU A 108 11.42 18.62 -7.95
N PHE A 109 11.02 17.44 -7.53
CA PHE A 109 11.80 16.23 -7.73
C PHE A 109 12.01 15.92 -9.22
N GLN A 110 10.97 16.00 -10.04
CA GLN A 110 11.03 15.73 -11.47
C GLN A 110 11.95 16.71 -12.19
N GLU A 111 11.85 18.00 -11.91
CA GLU A 111 12.71 19.03 -12.48
C GLU A 111 14.20 18.77 -12.15
N ARG A 112 14.49 18.45 -10.89
CA ARG A 112 15.86 18.14 -10.46
C ARG A 112 16.39 16.84 -11.07
N LEU A 113 15.55 15.82 -11.19
CA LEU A 113 15.91 14.56 -11.83
C LEU A 113 16.25 14.76 -13.31
N VAL A 114 15.45 15.54 -14.03
CA VAL A 114 15.72 15.89 -15.44
C VAL A 114 17.03 16.65 -15.57
N ALA A 115 17.27 17.64 -14.73
CA ALA A 115 18.53 18.40 -14.71
C ALA A 115 19.74 17.51 -14.41
N PHE A 116 19.61 16.62 -13.41
CA PHE A 116 20.63 15.63 -13.07
C PHE A 116 20.97 14.73 -14.26
N ARG A 117 19.95 14.17 -14.93
CA ARG A 117 20.15 13.30 -16.11
C ARG A 117 20.81 14.04 -17.29
N LYS A 118 20.52 15.34 -17.46
CA LYS A 118 21.17 16.19 -18.47
C LYS A 118 22.64 16.43 -18.18
N SER A 119 23.04 16.50 -16.91
CA SER A 119 24.44 16.67 -16.49
C SER A 119 25.30 15.44 -16.79
N TYR A 120 24.69 14.28 -16.97
CA TYR A 120 25.37 13.01 -17.25
C TYR A 120 24.93 12.39 -18.59
N PRO A 121 25.13 13.06 -19.73
CA PRO A 121 24.59 12.61 -21.01
C PRO A 121 25.20 11.29 -21.51
N ARG A 122 26.41 10.96 -21.08
CA ARG A 122 27.16 9.77 -21.52
C ARG A 122 26.96 8.56 -20.61
N LEU A 123 26.33 8.70 -19.47
CA LEU A 123 26.10 7.61 -18.54
C LEU A 123 24.78 6.87 -18.87
N SER A 124 24.79 6.08 -19.96
CA SER A 124 23.61 5.34 -20.42
C SER A 124 23.07 4.38 -19.35
N GLY A 125 23.95 3.73 -18.59
CA GLY A 125 23.58 2.83 -17.50
C GLY A 125 22.82 3.52 -16.36
N LEU A 126 23.20 4.74 -16.01
CA LEU A 126 22.48 5.56 -15.01
C LEU A 126 21.14 6.03 -15.58
N LYS A 127 21.10 6.48 -16.82
CA LYS A 127 19.87 6.93 -17.48
C LYS A 127 18.83 5.83 -17.57
N SER A 128 19.24 4.64 -17.99
CA SER A 128 18.35 3.48 -18.09
C SER A 128 17.74 3.12 -16.73
N ARG A 129 18.56 3.11 -15.67
CA ARG A 129 18.13 2.77 -14.32
C ARG A 129 17.20 3.82 -13.67
N THR A 130 17.32 5.07 -14.06
CA THR A 130 16.51 6.18 -13.52
C THR A 130 15.30 6.51 -14.39
N GLU A 131 15.09 5.81 -15.50
CA GLU A 131 13.99 6.11 -16.44
C GLU A 131 12.61 5.93 -15.80
N HIS A 132 12.43 4.90 -14.99
CA HIS A 132 11.18 4.63 -14.29
C HIS A 132 10.81 5.67 -13.21
N LEU A 133 11.77 6.51 -12.80
CA LEU A 133 11.55 7.58 -11.84
C LEU A 133 10.97 8.84 -12.49
N LEU A 134 11.06 8.95 -13.82
CA LEU A 134 10.47 10.07 -14.57
C LEU A 134 8.95 9.96 -14.56
N GLY A 135 8.26 11.09 -14.34
CA GLY A 135 6.82 11.17 -14.52
C GLY A 135 6.42 11.02 -15.99
N ALA A 136 5.16 10.70 -16.25
CA ALA A 136 4.62 10.46 -17.58
C ALA A 136 4.85 11.62 -18.57
N ASP A 137 4.91 12.86 -18.07
CA ASP A 137 5.12 14.08 -18.86
C ASP A 137 6.58 14.29 -19.29
N HIS A 138 7.52 13.54 -18.68
CA HIS A 138 8.96 13.65 -18.93
C HIS A 138 9.56 12.43 -19.65
N THR A 139 8.79 11.37 -19.77
CA THR A 139 9.12 10.29 -20.71
C THR A 139 8.79 10.82 -22.09
N GLY A 140 9.82 11.33 -22.78
CA GLY A 140 9.68 11.85 -24.15
C GLY A 140 8.83 10.89 -24.96
N SER A 141 7.71 11.38 -25.45
CA SER A 141 6.77 10.66 -26.30
C SER A 141 7.53 9.92 -27.39
N ARG A 142 7.75 8.63 -27.20
CA ARG A 142 7.92 7.75 -28.37
C ARG A 142 6.57 7.76 -29.07
N PRO A 143 6.48 8.25 -30.31
CA PRO A 143 5.26 8.14 -31.08
C PRO A 143 4.86 6.68 -31.10
N ARG A 144 3.63 6.38 -30.71
CA ARG A 144 3.11 5.02 -30.71
C ARG A 144 3.14 4.50 -32.15
N PRO A 145 3.70 3.31 -32.44
CA PRO A 145 3.91 2.85 -33.81
C PRO A 145 2.65 2.66 -34.66
N TRP A 146 1.45 2.86 -34.07
CA TRP A 146 0.16 2.62 -34.72
C TRP A 146 -0.57 3.90 -35.19
N GLU A 147 -0.04 5.10 -34.88
CA GLU A 147 -0.69 6.37 -35.30
C GLU A 147 -0.37 6.79 -36.75
N SER A 148 0.48 6.03 -37.45
CA SER A 148 0.81 6.31 -38.85
C SER A 148 -0.08 5.60 -39.90
N GLY A 149 -1.25 5.08 -39.48
CA GLY A 149 -2.17 4.35 -40.36
C GLY A 149 -3.54 5.02 -40.54
N GLN A 150 -3.63 6.30 -40.90
CA GLN A 150 -4.84 6.80 -41.52
C GLN A 150 -4.76 6.61 -43.04
N PRO A 151 -5.66 5.80 -43.65
CA PRO A 151 -5.80 5.81 -45.08
C PRO A 151 -6.42 7.13 -45.51
N ARG A 152 -5.70 7.88 -46.32
CA ARG A 152 -6.28 8.99 -47.07
C ARG A 152 -7.30 8.36 -48.05
N GLY A 153 -8.56 8.41 -47.66
CA GLY A 153 -9.68 8.10 -48.55
C GLY A 153 -9.71 9.11 -49.67
N ALA A 154 -9.87 8.56 -50.85
CA ALA A 154 -10.15 9.27 -52.09
C ALA A 154 -11.52 9.97 -52.00
#